data_71cf00462d5b3494af9c6710fbace82b
#
_entry.id   71cf00462d5b3494af9c6710fbace82b
#
_cell.length_a   1.000
_cell.length_b   1.000
_cell.length_c   1.000
_cell.angle_alpha   90.00
_cell.angle_beta   90.00
_cell.angle_gamma   90.00
#
_symmetry.space_group_name_H-M   'P 1'
#
loop_
_entity.id
_entity.type
_entity.pdbx_description
1 polymer ?
#
loop_
_entity_poly.entity_id
_entity_poly.type
_entity_poly.pdbx_seq_one_letter_code
_entity_poly.pdbx_strand_id
1 'polypeptide(L)'
;TETDEVPTIEDILNEDAGSEDYHNVLSLFGIEEFLPKKLIFLSSGELRKFLIVRTLLKRPRVLILDNPFIGLDAPSRDVLVEMLQQMTKLKGVQVVLLLSNPDDIPGMITHILPIKQRKCLPVYSREEFLKQTDLIADLFPSEGKVDSVRSESFSLPVEDQKEPSTHLVTFRM
;
A
#
# COMPACT_ATOMS: atom_id res chain seq x y z
N THR A 1 19.27 28.21 -9.33
CA THR A 1 19.25 27.46 -8.07
C THR A 1 18.53 26.15 -8.31
N GLU A 2 18.98 25.05 -7.69
CA GLU A 2 18.48 23.66 -7.93
C GLU A 2 16.96 23.47 -7.86
N THR A 3 16.24 24.37 -7.18
CA THR A 3 14.77 24.27 -7.04
C THR A 3 13.98 24.70 -8.27
N ASP A 4 14.60 25.42 -9.22
CA ASP A 4 13.90 25.91 -10.41
C ASP A 4 13.74 24.83 -11.50
N GLU A 5 14.53 23.78 -11.43
CA GLU A 5 14.52 22.65 -12.38
C GLU A 5 13.54 21.51 -11.96
N VAL A 6 12.99 21.56 -10.73
CA VAL A 6 12.07 20.52 -10.26
C VAL A 6 10.70 20.72 -10.91
N PRO A 7 10.17 19.73 -11.63
CA PRO A 7 8.88 19.84 -12.31
C PRO A 7 7.73 19.93 -11.31
N THR A 8 6.65 20.57 -11.73
CA THR A 8 5.37 20.56 -11.03
C THR A 8 4.65 19.22 -11.27
N ILE A 9 3.62 18.95 -10.46
CA ILE A 9 2.75 17.78 -10.69
C ILE A 9 2.06 17.88 -12.04
N GLU A 10 1.63 19.08 -12.44
CA GLU A 10 1.02 19.34 -13.74
C GLU A 10 1.98 19.00 -14.88
N ASP A 11 3.24 19.44 -14.80
CA ASP A 11 4.24 19.13 -15.84
C ASP A 11 4.42 17.64 -16.03
N ILE A 12 4.44 16.87 -14.92
CA ILE A 12 4.64 15.41 -14.97
C ILE A 12 3.39 14.70 -15.53
N LEU A 13 2.18 15.18 -15.21
CA LEU A 13 0.94 14.56 -15.65
C LEU A 13 0.53 15.00 -17.05
N ASN A 14 1.08 16.09 -17.58
CA ASN A 14 0.77 16.57 -18.94
C ASN A 14 1.15 15.55 -20.03
N GLU A 15 2.09 14.66 -19.78
CA GLU A 15 2.37 13.52 -20.68
C GLU A 15 1.15 12.62 -20.88
N ASP A 16 0.24 12.54 -19.88
CA ASP A 16 -0.96 11.74 -19.87
C ASP A 16 -2.24 12.58 -20.13
N ALA A 17 -2.13 13.90 -20.37
CA ALA A 17 -3.26 14.83 -20.52
C ALA A 17 -4.16 14.52 -21.73
N GLY A 18 -3.67 13.79 -22.73
CA GLY A 18 -4.49 13.28 -23.85
C GLY A 18 -5.38 12.08 -23.51
N SER A 19 -5.32 11.57 -22.29
CA SER A 19 -6.18 10.48 -21.85
C SER A 19 -7.63 10.97 -21.68
N GLU A 20 -8.58 10.26 -22.27
CA GLU A 20 -10.03 10.53 -22.14
C GLU A 20 -10.49 10.59 -20.67
N ASP A 21 -9.78 9.90 -19.80
CA ASP A 21 -10.08 9.82 -18.36
C ASP A 21 -9.32 10.85 -17.52
N TYR A 22 -8.45 11.68 -18.10
CA TYR A 22 -7.53 12.55 -17.38
C TYR A 22 -8.24 13.41 -16.33
N HIS A 23 -9.16 14.28 -16.75
CA HIS A 23 -9.88 15.16 -15.84
C HIS A 23 -10.73 14.41 -14.82
N ASN A 24 -11.36 13.31 -15.23
CA ASN A 24 -12.18 12.49 -14.35
C ASN A 24 -11.33 11.86 -13.23
N VAL A 25 -10.13 11.40 -13.54
CA VAL A 25 -9.21 10.81 -12.56
C VAL A 25 -8.68 11.88 -11.62
N LEU A 26 -8.28 13.06 -12.13
CA LEU A 26 -7.80 14.15 -11.27
C LEU A 26 -8.85 14.59 -10.26
N SER A 27 -10.08 14.82 -10.73
CA SER A 27 -11.20 15.26 -9.90
C SER A 27 -11.60 14.19 -8.88
N LEU A 28 -11.67 12.91 -9.31
CA LEU A 28 -12.03 11.79 -8.43
C LEU A 28 -11.08 11.68 -7.22
N PHE A 29 -9.80 12.00 -7.43
CA PHE A 29 -8.78 11.88 -6.38
C PHE A 29 -8.43 13.22 -5.72
N GLY A 30 -9.07 14.31 -6.14
CA GLY A 30 -8.88 15.64 -5.56
C GLY A 30 -7.43 16.09 -5.60
N ILE A 31 -6.71 15.84 -6.72
CA ILE A 31 -5.34 16.29 -6.86
C ILE A 31 -5.20 17.63 -7.59
N GLU A 32 -6.31 18.19 -8.07
CA GLU A 32 -6.34 19.46 -8.81
C GLU A 32 -5.73 20.61 -8.01
N GLU A 33 -5.95 20.61 -6.68
CA GLU A 33 -5.48 21.66 -5.78
C GLU A 33 -3.95 21.73 -5.67
N PHE A 34 -3.26 20.62 -5.93
CA PHE A 34 -1.79 20.59 -5.81
C PHE A 34 -1.07 20.34 -7.13
N LEU A 35 -1.76 20.40 -8.28
CA LEU A 35 -1.14 20.37 -9.60
C LEU A 35 -0.01 21.40 -9.77
N PRO A 36 -0.13 22.66 -9.31
CA PRO A 36 0.93 23.64 -9.43
C PRO A 36 2.09 23.44 -8.44
N LYS A 37 1.97 22.49 -7.48
CA LYS A 37 3.07 22.23 -6.54
C LYS A 37 4.21 21.47 -7.23
N LYS A 38 5.43 21.79 -6.82
CA LYS A 38 6.61 21.00 -7.20
C LYS A 38 6.61 19.69 -6.42
N LEU A 39 7.06 18.61 -7.06
CA LEU A 39 7.06 17.25 -6.50
C LEU A 39 7.69 17.17 -5.10
N ILE A 40 8.76 17.93 -4.86
CA ILE A 40 9.51 17.96 -3.60
C ILE A 40 8.75 18.58 -2.42
N PHE A 41 7.67 19.32 -2.71
CA PHE A 41 6.85 19.99 -1.68
C PHE A 41 5.56 19.24 -1.34
N LEU A 42 5.37 18.04 -1.90
CA LEU A 42 4.22 17.22 -1.53
C LEU A 42 4.39 16.61 -0.15
N SER A 43 3.31 16.62 0.61
CA SER A 43 3.20 15.79 1.81
C SER A 43 3.19 14.29 1.42
N SER A 44 3.44 13.40 2.39
CA SER A 44 3.43 11.95 2.15
C SER A 44 2.09 11.47 1.56
N GLY A 45 0.97 12.04 2.03
CA GLY A 45 -0.36 11.73 1.53
C GLY A 45 -0.59 12.23 0.09
N GLU A 46 -0.21 13.49 -0.19
CA GLU A 46 -0.29 14.08 -1.54
C GLU A 46 0.60 13.31 -2.53
N LEU A 47 1.83 12.98 -2.15
CA LEU A 47 2.72 12.17 -2.99
C LEU A 47 2.12 10.81 -3.30
N ARG A 48 1.50 10.15 -2.31
CA ARG A 48 0.86 8.86 -2.51
C ARG A 48 -0.35 8.95 -3.45
N LYS A 49 -1.20 9.95 -3.28
CA LYS A 49 -2.31 10.24 -4.20
C LYS A 49 -1.80 10.46 -5.63
N PHE A 50 -0.78 11.30 -5.78
CA PHE A 50 -0.16 11.57 -7.07
C PHE A 50 0.36 10.30 -7.75
N LEU A 51 1.10 9.44 -7.03
CA LEU A 51 1.63 8.20 -7.58
C LEU A 51 0.52 7.23 -8.04
N ILE A 52 -0.57 7.14 -7.28
CA ILE A 52 -1.74 6.34 -7.64
C ILE A 52 -2.39 6.91 -8.90
N VAL A 53 -2.67 8.21 -8.94
CA VAL A 53 -3.27 8.87 -10.11
C VAL A 53 -2.41 8.69 -11.35
N ARG A 54 -1.11 8.95 -11.26
CA ARG A 54 -0.17 8.73 -12.37
C ARG A 54 -0.19 7.29 -12.88
N THR A 55 -0.31 6.32 -11.97
CA THR A 55 -0.40 4.91 -12.35
C THR A 55 -1.73 4.60 -13.04
N LEU A 56 -2.84 5.20 -12.57
CA LEU A 56 -4.17 4.99 -13.14
C LEU A 56 -4.33 5.56 -14.53
N LEU A 57 -3.72 6.71 -14.81
CA LEU A 57 -3.74 7.32 -16.14
C LEU A 57 -3.14 6.39 -17.20
N LYS A 58 -2.26 5.47 -16.80
CA LYS A 58 -1.74 4.39 -17.66
C LYS A 58 -2.71 3.23 -17.87
N ARG A 59 -3.92 3.30 -17.32
CA ARG A 59 -4.99 2.30 -17.44
C ARG A 59 -4.53 0.87 -17.07
N PRO A 60 -3.95 0.64 -15.87
CA PRO A 60 -3.52 -0.69 -15.46
C PRO A 60 -4.73 -1.59 -15.26
N ARG A 61 -4.60 -2.86 -15.60
CA ARG A 61 -5.60 -3.89 -15.25
C ARG A 61 -5.46 -4.34 -13.80
N VAL A 62 -4.25 -4.27 -13.26
CA VAL A 62 -3.91 -4.67 -11.89
C VAL A 62 -3.06 -3.58 -11.26
N LEU A 63 -3.43 -3.14 -10.06
CA LEU A 63 -2.68 -2.22 -9.22
C LEU A 63 -2.15 -2.97 -8.00
N ILE A 64 -0.84 -3.00 -7.83
CA ILE A 64 -0.18 -3.63 -6.69
C ILE A 64 0.39 -2.54 -5.79
N LEU A 65 0.03 -2.54 -4.51
CA LEU A 65 0.51 -1.60 -3.51
C LEU A 65 1.17 -2.36 -2.36
N ASP A 66 2.41 -1.98 -2.06
CA ASP A 66 3.18 -2.55 -0.95
C ASP A 66 3.05 -1.66 0.29
N ASN A 67 2.49 -2.23 1.36
CA ASN A 67 2.27 -1.58 2.65
C ASN A 67 1.73 -0.13 2.53
N PRO A 68 0.62 0.10 1.80
CA PRO A 68 0.18 1.44 1.42
C PRO A 68 -0.28 2.29 2.61
N PHE A 69 -0.51 1.70 3.78
CA PHE A 69 -1.02 2.38 4.97
C PHE A 69 0.08 2.84 5.94
N ILE A 70 1.33 2.41 5.75
CA ILE A 70 2.44 2.83 6.62
C ILE A 70 2.63 4.35 6.55
N GLY A 71 2.69 4.98 7.72
CA GLY A 71 2.91 6.43 7.84
C GLY A 71 1.70 7.29 7.50
N LEU A 72 0.51 6.71 7.33
CA LEU A 72 -0.75 7.44 7.20
C LEU A 72 -1.45 7.52 8.55
N ASP A 73 -1.99 8.70 8.85
CA ASP A 73 -2.98 8.89 9.91
C ASP A 73 -4.34 8.26 9.52
N ALA A 74 -5.24 8.12 10.48
CA ALA A 74 -6.53 7.47 10.25
C ALA A 74 -7.36 8.15 9.13
N PRO A 75 -7.52 9.48 9.07
CA PRO A 75 -8.23 10.14 7.97
C PRO A 75 -7.62 9.87 6.60
N SER A 76 -6.29 9.94 6.48
CA SER A 76 -5.59 9.68 5.21
C SER A 76 -5.73 8.22 4.76
N ARG A 77 -5.80 7.30 5.72
CA ARG A 77 -6.06 5.87 5.46
C ARG A 77 -7.46 5.66 4.90
N ASP A 78 -8.47 6.28 5.50
CA ASP A 78 -9.86 6.17 5.05
C ASP A 78 -10.02 6.70 3.63
N VAL A 79 -9.42 7.86 3.33
CA VAL A 79 -9.40 8.43 1.98
C VAL A 79 -8.76 7.46 0.98
N LEU A 80 -7.63 6.84 1.33
CA LEU A 80 -6.97 5.87 0.44
C LEU A 80 -7.85 4.65 0.18
N VAL A 81 -8.50 4.11 1.23
CA VAL A 81 -9.42 2.96 1.09
C VAL A 81 -10.59 3.31 0.18
N GLU A 82 -11.19 4.49 0.35
CA GLU A 82 -12.28 4.97 -0.50
C GLU A 82 -11.84 5.11 -1.96
N MET A 83 -10.66 5.70 -2.20
CA MET A 83 -10.06 5.78 -3.54
C MET A 83 -9.94 4.40 -4.18
N LEU A 84 -9.36 3.43 -3.47
CA LEU A 84 -9.19 2.07 -3.97
C LEU A 84 -10.53 1.38 -4.28
N GLN A 85 -11.56 1.63 -3.46
CA GLN A 85 -12.91 1.13 -3.71
C GLN A 85 -13.51 1.71 -5.00
N GLN A 86 -13.38 3.02 -5.19
CA GLN A 86 -13.87 3.69 -6.38
C GLN A 86 -13.20 3.15 -7.65
N MET A 87 -11.88 2.94 -7.59
CA MET A 87 -11.12 2.36 -8.70
C MET A 87 -11.64 0.97 -9.10
N THR A 88 -11.87 0.11 -8.14
CA THR A 88 -12.37 -1.25 -8.41
C THR A 88 -13.78 -1.24 -8.98
N LYS A 89 -14.65 -0.32 -8.50
CA LYS A 89 -16.05 -0.22 -8.94
C LYS A 89 -16.19 0.43 -10.31
N LEU A 90 -15.51 1.55 -10.53
CA LEU A 90 -15.73 2.40 -11.72
C LEU A 90 -14.81 2.01 -12.88
N LYS A 91 -13.60 1.59 -12.61
CA LYS A 91 -12.59 1.30 -13.63
C LYS A 91 -12.29 -0.19 -13.82
N GLY A 92 -12.88 -1.06 -13.00
CA GLY A 92 -12.64 -2.51 -13.08
C GLY A 92 -11.17 -2.90 -12.80
N VAL A 93 -10.42 -2.05 -12.09
CA VAL A 93 -9.02 -2.32 -11.74
C VAL A 93 -8.97 -3.36 -10.62
N GLN A 94 -8.23 -4.42 -10.82
CA GLN A 94 -7.93 -5.37 -9.76
C GLN A 94 -6.90 -4.76 -8.81
N VAL A 95 -7.22 -4.70 -7.50
CA VAL A 95 -6.31 -4.18 -6.47
C VAL A 95 -5.69 -5.33 -5.70
N VAL A 96 -4.37 -5.32 -5.60
CA VAL A 96 -3.57 -6.24 -4.79
C VAL A 96 -2.83 -5.42 -3.75
N LEU A 97 -3.05 -5.73 -2.47
CA LEU A 97 -2.36 -5.11 -1.35
C LEU A 97 -1.40 -6.12 -0.72
N LEU A 98 -0.14 -5.75 -0.58
CA LEU A 98 0.80 -6.47 0.28
C LEU A 98 0.75 -5.81 1.65
N LEU A 99 0.41 -6.57 2.68
CA LEU A 99 0.24 -6.04 4.03
C LEU A 99 1.07 -6.86 5.01
N SER A 100 1.69 -6.18 5.95
CA SER A 100 2.45 -6.79 7.06
C SER A 100 1.68 -6.77 8.39
N ASN A 101 0.46 -6.21 8.40
CA ASN A 101 -0.39 -6.15 9.58
C ASN A 101 -1.82 -6.56 9.21
N PRO A 102 -2.44 -7.55 9.91
CA PRO A 102 -3.79 -7.99 9.63
C PRO A 102 -4.85 -6.92 9.92
N ASP A 103 -4.58 -5.98 10.84
CA ASP A 103 -5.49 -4.88 11.17
C ASP A 103 -5.63 -3.87 10.02
N ASP A 104 -4.69 -3.92 9.07
CA ASP A 104 -4.70 -3.05 7.90
C ASP A 104 -5.56 -3.57 6.74
N ILE A 105 -6.21 -4.75 6.87
CA ILE A 105 -7.01 -5.36 5.80
C ILE A 105 -8.31 -4.57 5.60
N PRO A 106 -8.46 -3.80 4.48
CA PRO A 106 -9.67 -3.04 4.25
C PRO A 106 -10.88 -3.93 4.02
N GLY A 107 -12.07 -3.40 4.37
CA GLY A 107 -13.33 -4.12 4.18
C GLY A 107 -13.67 -4.47 2.72
N MET A 108 -13.07 -3.75 1.77
CA MET A 108 -13.25 -3.98 0.33
C MET A 108 -12.55 -5.24 -0.19
N ILE A 109 -11.57 -5.76 0.53
CA ILE A 109 -10.80 -6.95 0.12
C ILE A 109 -11.70 -8.18 0.19
N THR A 110 -11.67 -8.97 -0.87
CA THR A 110 -12.51 -10.18 -0.98
C THR A 110 -11.74 -11.46 -0.65
N HIS A 111 -10.47 -11.52 -1.03
CA HIS A 111 -9.63 -12.71 -0.88
C HIS A 111 -8.28 -12.37 -0.27
N ILE A 112 -7.73 -13.32 0.49
CA ILE A 112 -6.45 -13.19 1.18
C ILE A 112 -5.60 -14.40 0.86
N LEU A 113 -4.37 -14.16 0.43
CA LEU A 113 -3.33 -15.16 0.24
C LEU A 113 -2.25 -14.97 1.32
N PRO A 114 -2.26 -15.74 2.40
CA PRO A 114 -1.21 -15.64 3.41
C PRO A 114 0.11 -16.21 2.86
N ILE A 115 1.21 -15.54 3.20
CA ILE A 115 2.56 -15.98 2.85
C ILE A 115 3.36 -16.16 4.13
N LYS A 116 3.87 -17.36 4.38
CA LYS A 116 4.72 -17.67 5.53
C LYS A 116 6.00 -18.36 5.07
N GLN A 117 7.15 -17.90 5.55
CA GLN A 117 8.45 -18.50 5.22
C GLN A 117 8.65 -18.68 3.71
N ARG A 118 8.28 -17.66 2.91
CA ARG A 118 8.35 -17.65 1.43
C ARG A 118 7.45 -18.70 0.75
N LYS A 119 6.47 -19.26 1.45
CA LYS A 119 5.48 -20.20 0.90
C LYS A 119 4.10 -19.59 0.93
N CYS A 120 3.39 -19.68 -0.19
CA CYS A 120 1.97 -19.35 -0.26
C CYS A 120 1.15 -20.41 0.48
N LEU A 121 0.26 -19.97 1.35
CA LEU A 121 -0.75 -20.82 1.98
C LEU A 121 -2.02 -20.83 1.11
N PRO A 122 -3.04 -21.63 1.45
CA PRO A 122 -4.31 -21.59 0.75
C PRO A 122 -4.93 -20.18 0.74
N VAL A 123 -5.63 -19.86 -0.34
CA VAL A 123 -6.40 -18.62 -0.44
C VAL A 123 -7.66 -18.75 0.40
N TYR A 124 -7.96 -17.71 1.17
CA TYR A 124 -9.16 -17.61 2.00
C TYR A 124 -10.04 -16.47 1.48
N SER A 125 -11.35 -16.57 1.66
CA SER A 125 -12.16 -15.37 1.68
C SER A 125 -11.76 -14.49 2.87
N ARG A 126 -12.01 -13.17 2.80
CA ARG A 126 -11.73 -12.26 3.91
C ARG A 126 -12.40 -12.73 5.22
N GLU A 127 -13.65 -13.16 5.12
CA GLU A 127 -14.41 -13.60 6.30
C GLU A 127 -13.85 -14.88 6.93
N GLU A 128 -13.41 -15.83 6.10
CA GLU A 128 -12.78 -17.07 6.57
C GLU A 128 -11.44 -16.78 7.21
N PHE A 129 -10.62 -15.93 6.58
CA PHE A 129 -9.30 -15.57 7.10
C PHE A 129 -9.40 -14.91 8.49
N LEU A 130 -10.31 -13.94 8.66
CA LEU A 130 -10.46 -13.24 9.93
C LEU A 130 -10.97 -14.13 11.09
N LYS A 131 -11.52 -15.30 10.79
CA LYS A 131 -11.88 -16.32 11.79
C LYS A 131 -10.70 -17.22 12.18
N GLN A 132 -9.59 -17.20 11.42
CA GLN A 132 -8.41 -18.04 11.66
C GLN A 132 -7.47 -17.39 12.68
N THR A 133 -7.91 -17.22 13.92
CA THR A 133 -7.14 -16.53 14.97
C THR A 133 -5.77 -17.14 15.21
N ASP A 134 -5.67 -18.48 15.17
CA ASP A 134 -4.39 -19.18 15.38
C ASP A 134 -3.42 -18.95 14.21
N LEU A 135 -3.94 -18.95 12.98
CA LEU A 135 -3.15 -18.65 11.79
C LEU A 135 -2.67 -17.20 11.80
N ILE A 136 -3.54 -16.26 12.17
CA ILE A 136 -3.21 -14.83 12.27
C ILE A 136 -2.13 -14.63 13.34
N ALA A 137 -2.27 -15.23 14.51
CA ALA A 137 -1.27 -15.14 15.58
C ALA A 137 0.10 -15.76 15.17
N ASP A 138 0.07 -16.82 14.37
CA ASP A 138 1.26 -17.47 13.84
C ASP A 138 1.95 -16.67 12.71
N LEU A 139 1.17 -15.95 11.89
CA LEU A 139 1.68 -15.08 10.83
C LEU A 139 2.22 -13.75 11.39
N PHE A 140 1.60 -13.22 12.43
CA PHE A 140 1.88 -11.93 13.03
C PHE A 140 2.06 -12.09 14.54
N PRO A 141 3.19 -12.67 14.99
CA PRO A 141 3.46 -12.77 16.42
C PRO A 141 3.50 -11.35 17.00
N SER A 142 2.63 -11.07 17.98
CA SER A 142 2.65 -9.80 18.69
C SER A 142 4.02 -9.64 19.35
N GLU A 143 4.71 -8.53 19.07
CA GLU A 143 5.92 -8.12 19.79
C GLU A 143 5.58 -7.87 21.25
N GLY A 144 5.63 -8.91 22.08
CA GLY A 144 5.20 -8.80 23.47
C GLY A 144 5.36 -10.06 24.30
N LYS A 145 6.39 -10.83 24.07
CA LYS A 145 7.06 -11.67 25.09
C LYS A 145 8.52 -11.87 24.66
N VAL A 146 9.31 -10.84 24.81
CA VAL A 146 10.73 -11.07 25.04
C VAL A 146 10.81 -11.64 26.45
N ASP A 147 10.77 -12.96 26.55
CA ASP A 147 11.23 -13.62 27.76
C ASP A 147 12.64 -13.09 28.02
N SER A 148 12.84 -12.53 29.20
CA SER A 148 14.13 -12.07 29.73
C SER A 148 15.13 -13.22 29.69
N VAL A 149 15.76 -13.44 28.57
CA VAL A 149 16.91 -14.32 28.45
C VAL A 149 18.15 -13.50 28.77
N ARG A 150 18.72 -13.89 29.89
CA ARG A 150 20.00 -13.53 30.48
C ARG A 150 20.99 -12.91 29.49
N SER A 151 21.54 -11.77 29.90
CA SER A 151 22.79 -11.20 29.42
C SER A 151 23.94 -12.21 29.55
N GLU A 152 24.21 -12.96 28.51
CA GLU A 152 25.52 -13.56 28.30
C GLU A 152 26.21 -12.78 27.17
N SER A 153 27.38 -12.26 27.50
CA SER A 153 28.26 -11.51 26.64
C SER A 153 28.55 -12.30 25.36
N PHE A 154 28.05 -11.83 24.22
CA PHE A 154 28.33 -12.42 22.91
C PHE A 154 29.19 -11.46 22.08
N SER A 155 30.40 -11.94 21.77
CA SER A 155 31.29 -11.35 20.77
C SER A 155 30.86 -11.80 19.37
N LEU A 156 30.70 -10.84 18.46
CA LEU A 156 30.24 -11.01 17.09
C LEU A 156 31.08 -11.97 16.24
N PRO A 157 30.40 -12.65 15.28
CA PRO A 157 30.73 -12.42 13.89
C PRO A 157 29.52 -11.83 13.13
N VAL A 158 29.84 -10.84 12.30
CA VAL A 158 28.91 -10.19 11.40
C VAL A 158 28.57 -11.16 10.28
N GLU A 159 27.33 -11.68 10.25
CA GLU A 159 26.71 -12.22 9.05
C GLU A 159 25.26 -11.77 9.01
N ASP A 160 24.94 -11.13 7.88
CA ASP A 160 23.66 -10.57 7.49
C ASP A 160 22.56 -11.65 7.50
N GLN A 161 21.81 -11.80 8.59
CA GLN A 161 20.56 -12.55 8.57
C GLN A 161 19.39 -11.59 8.67
N LYS A 162 18.92 -11.14 7.51
CA LYS A 162 17.58 -10.56 7.38
C LYS A 162 16.57 -11.61 7.82
N GLU A 163 15.83 -11.34 8.88
CA GLU A 163 14.67 -12.13 9.27
C GLU A 163 13.69 -12.24 8.09
N PRO A 164 13.09 -13.41 7.82
CA PRO A 164 12.13 -13.58 6.75
C PRO A 164 10.87 -12.76 7.06
N SER A 165 10.68 -11.67 6.33
CA SER A 165 9.47 -10.86 6.42
C SER A 165 8.24 -11.70 6.06
N THR A 166 7.24 -11.69 6.94
CA THR A 166 5.93 -12.28 6.66
C THR A 166 5.09 -11.22 5.94
N HIS A 167 4.57 -11.55 4.79
CA HIS A 167 3.72 -10.67 4.00
C HIS A 167 2.34 -11.28 3.76
N LEU A 168 1.35 -10.43 3.76
CA LEU A 168 -0.01 -10.77 3.38
C LEU A 168 -0.28 -10.20 1.99
N VAL A 169 -0.65 -11.05 1.04
CA VAL A 169 -1.12 -10.60 -0.27
C VAL A 169 -2.64 -10.64 -0.26
N THR A 170 -3.26 -9.51 -0.44
CA THR A 170 -4.71 -9.38 -0.49
C THR A 170 -5.14 -8.87 -1.86
N PHE A 171 -6.17 -9.44 -2.42
CA PHE A 171 -6.67 -9.05 -3.73
C PHE A 171 -8.19 -9.10 -3.81
N ARG A 172 -8.73 -8.36 -4.76
CA ARG A 172 -10.13 -8.39 -5.15
C ARG A 172 -10.24 -8.87 -6.60
N MET A 173 -11.02 -9.93 -6.80
CA MET A 173 -11.45 -10.36 -8.15
C MET A 173 -12.70 -9.61 -8.58
#